data_f6969d30f732b7f8f17c2f1add49896f
#
_entry.id   f6969d30f732b7f8f17c2f1add49896f
#
_cell.length_a   1.000
_cell.length_b   1.000
_cell.length_c   1.000
_cell.angle_alpha   90.00
_cell.angle_beta   90.00
_cell.angle_gamma   90.00
#
_symmetry.space_group_name_H-M   'P 1'
#
loop_
_entity.id
_entity.type
_entity.pdbx_description
1 polymer ?
#
loop_
_entity_poly.entity_id
_entity_poly.type
_entity_poly.pdbx_seq_one_letter_code
_entity_poly.pdbx_strand_id
1 'polypeptide(L)'
;MTVTMTPELYWLVLTTVMTGILWIPYIVNRVMELGPPPMSWHPLPDPPPKAPWAARAVSAHMNAVENLVIFAPLALAVHATSVGTRITAAASMIYFFARAAHFVIGILGVPIPFRTAAFLIGFLAQMALAGTLLGIL
;
A
#
# COMPACT_ATOMS: atom_id res chain seq x y z
N MET A 1 -25.88 10.67 11.91
CA MET A 1 -24.77 9.97 12.58
C MET A 1 -23.47 10.62 12.10
N THR A 2 -22.83 11.45 12.91
CA THR A 2 -21.55 12.07 12.56
C THR A 2 -20.46 11.03 12.77
N VAL A 3 -19.88 10.52 11.69
CA VAL A 3 -18.71 9.64 11.78
C VAL A 3 -17.54 10.49 12.27
N THR A 4 -17.05 10.20 13.46
CA THR A 4 -15.85 10.87 13.99
C THR A 4 -14.63 10.27 13.28
N MET A 5 -14.03 11.05 12.38
CA MET A 5 -12.85 10.65 11.64
C MET A 5 -11.62 10.73 12.55
N THR A 6 -11.14 9.60 13.05
CA THR A 6 -9.87 9.56 13.79
C THR A 6 -8.68 9.64 12.83
N PRO A 7 -7.49 10.05 13.30
CA PRO A 7 -6.29 10.08 12.46
C PRO A 7 -5.97 8.72 11.81
N GLU A 8 -6.16 7.64 12.54
CA GLU A 8 -5.93 6.28 12.04
C GLU A 8 -6.86 5.95 10.86
N LEU A 9 -8.15 6.28 10.98
CA LEU A 9 -9.10 6.09 9.88
C LEU A 9 -8.76 6.99 8.68
N TYR A 10 -8.39 8.24 8.94
CA TYR A 10 -8.01 9.17 7.86
C TYR A 10 -6.85 8.59 7.04
N TRP A 11 -5.77 8.17 7.69
CA TRP A 11 -4.61 7.59 7.00
C TRP A 11 -4.91 6.23 6.40
N LEU A 12 -5.78 5.43 7.00
CA LEU A 12 -6.26 4.17 6.41
C LEU A 12 -7.00 4.42 5.09
N VAL A 13 -7.92 5.37 5.07
CA VAL A 13 -8.65 5.71 3.83
C VAL A 13 -7.69 6.18 2.74
N LEU A 14 -6.75 7.09 3.07
CA LEU A 14 -5.75 7.55 2.11
C LEU A 14 -4.88 6.40 1.59
N THR A 15 -4.44 5.49 2.46
CA THR A 15 -3.64 4.33 2.07
C THR A 15 -4.43 3.38 1.17
N THR A 16 -5.70 3.15 1.50
CA THR A 16 -6.58 2.28 0.71
C THR A 16 -6.82 2.87 -0.68
N VAL A 17 -7.13 4.16 -0.77
CA VAL A 17 -7.32 4.86 -2.05
C VAL A 17 -6.02 4.83 -2.87
N MET A 18 -4.89 5.17 -2.25
CA MET A 18 -3.58 5.10 -2.89
C MET A 18 -3.34 3.69 -3.46
N THR A 19 -3.46 2.66 -2.63
CA THR A 19 -3.27 1.27 -3.07
C THR A 19 -4.22 0.90 -4.20
N GLY A 20 -5.47 1.35 -4.13
CA GLY A 20 -6.49 1.10 -5.14
C GLY A 20 -6.22 1.73 -6.51
N ILE A 21 -5.34 2.72 -6.62
CA ILE A 21 -4.98 3.38 -7.88
C ILE A 21 -3.60 2.98 -8.42
N LEU A 22 -2.79 2.24 -7.65
CA LEU A 22 -1.43 1.87 -8.06
C LEU A 22 -1.37 0.96 -9.30
N TRP A 23 -2.47 0.34 -9.68
CA TRP A 23 -2.55 -0.45 -10.92
C TRP A 23 -2.55 0.40 -12.18
N ILE A 24 -2.96 1.66 -12.12
CA ILE A 24 -3.18 2.52 -13.29
C ILE A 24 -1.94 2.62 -14.18
N PRO A 25 -0.73 2.92 -13.67
CA PRO A 25 0.44 3.09 -14.53
C PRO A 25 0.78 1.86 -15.36
N TYR A 26 0.78 0.68 -14.76
CA TYR A 26 1.19 -0.53 -15.47
C TYR A 26 0.08 -1.09 -16.39
N ILE A 27 -1.20 -0.84 -16.09
CA ILE A 27 -2.29 -1.17 -17.01
C ILE A 27 -2.30 -0.23 -18.22
N VAL A 28 -2.05 1.07 -18.02
CA VAL A 28 -1.85 2.00 -19.14
C VAL A 28 -0.70 1.53 -20.03
N ASN A 29 0.45 1.17 -19.43
CA ASN A 29 1.58 0.60 -20.18
C ASN A 29 1.17 -0.66 -20.97
N ARG A 30 0.40 -1.57 -20.34
CA ARG A 30 -0.10 -2.77 -20.99
C ARG A 30 -0.94 -2.45 -22.24
N VAL A 31 -1.87 -1.51 -22.12
CA VAL A 31 -2.70 -1.07 -23.25
C VAL A 31 -1.83 -0.45 -24.36
N MET A 32 -0.78 0.30 -23.99
CA MET A 32 0.17 0.86 -24.97
C MET A 32 1.00 -0.22 -25.66
N GLU A 33 1.38 -1.31 -24.98
CA GLU A 33 2.17 -2.40 -25.56
C GLU A 33 1.36 -3.35 -26.43
N LEU A 34 0.14 -3.66 -26.04
CA LEU A 34 -0.68 -4.75 -26.63
C LEU A 34 -1.95 -4.23 -27.33
N GLY A 35 -2.30 -2.96 -27.14
CA GLY A 35 -3.60 -2.40 -27.53
C GLY A 35 -4.72 -2.78 -26.54
N PRO A 36 -5.94 -2.23 -26.75
CA PRO A 36 -7.09 -2.56 -25.92
C PRO A 36 -7.49 -4.03 -26.13
N PRO A 37 -7.95 -4.74 -25.08
CA PRO A 37 -8.36 -6.14 -25.21
C PRO A 37 -9.54 -6.28 -26.18
N PRO A 38 -9.49 -7.19 -27.18
CA PRO A 38 -10.60 -7.42 -28.09
C PRO A 38 -11.77 -8.11 -27.39
N MET A 39 -12.99 -7.86 -27.87
CA MET A 39 -14.21 -8.50 -27.31
C MET A 39 -14.21 -10.04 -27.39
N SER A 40 -13.39 -10.60 -28.30
CA SER A 40 -13.21 -12.04 -28.49
C SER A 40 -12.11 -12.64 -27.61
N TRP A 41 -11.53 -11.85 -26.70
CA TRP A 41 -10.40 -12.33 -25.90
C TRP A 41 -10.81 -13.44 -24.95
N HIS A 42 -10.12 -14.56 -25.07
CA HIS A 42 -10.20 -15.65 -24.11
C HIS A 42 -9.09 -15.48 -23.07
N PRO A 43 -9.32 -15.87 -21.81
CA PRO A 43 -8.29 -15.75 -20.78
C PRO A 43 -7.09 -16.64 -21.12
N LEU A 44 -6.06 -16.00 -21.65
CA LEU A 44 -4.72 -16.55 -21.78
C LEU A 44 -3.84 -16.01 -20.66
N PRO A 45 -2.76 -16.70 -20.28
CA PRO A 45 -1.78 -16.14 -19.35
C PRO A 45 -1.32 -14.79 -19.87
N ASP A 46 -1.39 -13.76 -19.01
CA ASP A 46 -0.92 -12.43 -19.36
C ASP A 46 0.58 -12.47 -19.64
N PRO A 47 1.05 -11.97 -20.79
CA PRO A 47 2.47 -11.84 -21.03
C PRO A 47 3.06 -10.81 -20.05
N PRO A 48 4.29 -11.03 -19.57
CA PRO A 48 4.95 -10.05 -18.70
C PRO A 48 5.13 -8.72 -19.44
N PRO A 49 5.08 -7.57 -18.74
CA PRO A 49 5.34 -6.28 -19.35
C PRO A 49 6.73 -6.25 -20.00
N LYS A 50 6.85 -5.67 -21.19
CA LYS A 50 8.14 -5.47 -21.87
C LYS A 50 8.97 -4.39 -21.17
N ALA A 51 8.31 -3.35 -20.65
CA ALA A 51 8.96 -2.28 -19.91
C ALA A 51 9.37 -2.73 -18.50
N PRO A 52 10.66 -2.70 -18.13
CA PRO A 52 11.12 -3.18 -16.81
C PRO A 52 10.49 -2.44 -15.62
N TRP A 53 10.20 -1.14 -15.77
CA TRP A 53 9.55 -0.37 -14.73
C TRP A 53 8.11 -0.84 -14.46
N ALA A 54 7.39 -1.27 -15.50
CA ALA A 54 6.02 -1.77 -15.36
C ALA A 54 5.99 -3.10 -14.60
N ALA A 55 6.94 -4.01 -14.86
CA ALA A 55 7.09 -5.24 -14.08
C ALA A 55 7.37 -4.95 -12.60
N ARG A 56 8.24 -3.96 -12.32
CA ARG A 56 8.48 -3.50 -10.94
C ARG A 56 7.26 -2.87 -10.30
N ALA A 57 6.45 -2.11 -11.08
CA ALA A 57 5.21 -1.51 -10.60
C ALA A 57 4.18 -2.57 -10.18
N VAL A 58 4.02 -3.64 -10.95
CA VAL A 58 3.16 -4.78 -10.58
C VAL A 58 3.61 -5.37 -9.25
N SER A 59 4.90 -5.69 -9.09
CA SER A 59 5.45 -6.27 -7.86
C SER A 59 5.29 -5.31 -6.66
N ALA A 60 5.49 -4.00 -6.88
CA ALA A 60 5.35 -3.01 -5.82
C ALA A 60 3.88 -2.80 -5.41
N HIS A 61 2.94 -2.86 -6.37
CA HIS A 61 1.51 -2.83 -6.08
C HIS A 61 1.06 -4.07 -5.28
N MET A 62 1.46 -5.27 -5.69
CA MET A 62 1.14 -6.49 -4.94
C MET A 62 1.67 -6.42 -3.50
N ASN A 63 2.90 -5.95 -3.31
CA ASN A 63 3.43 -5.73 -1.96
C ASN A 63 2.62 -4.70 -1.15
N ALA A 64 2.12 -3.64 -1.79
CA ALA A 64 1.26 -2.68 -1.12
C ALA A 64 -0.07 -3.31 -0.67
N VAL A 65 -0.69 -4.15 -1.51
CA VAL A 65 -1.92 -4.90 -1.17
C VAL A 65 -1.68 -5.86 -0.02
N GLU A 66 -0.62 -6.67 -0.07
CA GLU A 66 -0.26 -7.64 0.98
C GLU A 66 -0.07 -6.96 2.34
N ASN A 67 0.58 -5.81 2.36
CA ASN A 67 0.80 -5.07 3.60
C ASN A 67 -0.45 -4.33 4.08
N LEU A 68 -1.35 -3.90 3.17
CA LEU A 68 -2.62 -3.30 3.54
C LEU A 68 -3.53 -4.30 4.29
N VAL A 69 -3.47 -5.58 3.95
CA VAL A 69 -4.19 -6.65 4.66
C VAL A 69 -3.81 -6.74 6.14
N ILE A 70 -2.59 -6.33 6.50
CA ILE A 70 -2.12 -6.27 7.89
C ILE A 70 -2.47 -4.91 8.52
N PHE A 71 -2.21 -3.82 7.82
CA PHE A 71 -2.41 -2.47 8.34
C PHE A 71 -3.89 -2.14 8.59
N ALA A 72 -4.76 -2.48 7.64
CA ALA A 72 -6.17 -2.11 7.72
C ALA A 72 -6.88 -2.66 8.97
N PRO A 73 -6.79 -3.95 9.30
CA PRO A 73 -7.43 -4.46 10.52
C PRO A 73 -6.82 -3.87 11.80
N LEU A 74 -5.51 -3.58 11.84
CA LEU A 74 -4.89 -2.93 13.00
C LEU A 74 -5.42 -1.49 13.20
N ALA A 75 -5.48 -0.69 12.14
CA ALA A 75 -6.00 0.67 12.21
C ALA A 75 -7.50 0.69 12.58
N LEU A 76 -8.29 -0.24 12.02
CA LEU A 76 -9.70 -0.40 12.37
C LEU A 76 -9.88 -0.85 13.82
N ALA A 77 -9.04 -1.76 14.33
CA ALA A 77 -9.10 -2.21 15.70
C ALA A 77 -8.77 -1.07 16.69
N VAL A 78 -7.74 -0.25 16.41
CA VAL A 78 -7.42 0.93 17.22
C VAL A 78 -8.62 1.88 17.28
N HIS A 79 -9.27 2.13 16.13
CA HIS A 79 -10.47 2.96 16.09
C HIS A 79 -11.64 2.36 16.86
N ALA A 80 -11.95 1.08 16.62
CA ALA A 80 -13.10 0.40 17.23
C ALA A 80 -13.00 0.25 18.75
N THR A 81 -11.78 0.07 19.27
CA THR A 81 -11.51 -0.03 20.70
C THR A 81 -11.27 1.31 21.40
N SER A 82 -11.23 2.40 20.62
CA SER A 82 -10.97 3.76 21.12
C SER A 82 -9.65 3.92 21.91
N VAL A 83 -8.64 3.09 21.59
CA VAL A 83 -7.31 3.15 22.22
C VAL A 83 -6.32 4.02 21.43
N GLY A 84 -6.81 4.86 20.54
CA GLY A 84 -5.99 5.75 19.72
C GLY A 84 -5.14 6.70 20.55
N THR A 85 -3.86 6.82 20.20
CA THR A 85 -2.86 7.66 20.87
C THR A 85 -2.14 8.52 19.83
N ARG A 86 -1.27 9.43 20.28
CA ARG A 86 -0.37 10.17 19.39
C ARG A 86 0.57 9.21 18.63
N ILE A 87 0.93 8.08 19.24
CA ILE A 87 1.79 7.06 18.61
C ILE A 87 1.04 6.38 17.47
N THR A 88 -0.21 5.96 17.67
CA THR A 88 -1.01 5.30 16.62
C THR A 88 -1.32 6.24 15.47
N ALA A 89 -1.62 7.51 15.76
CA ALA A 89 -1.84 8.54 14.75
C ALA A 89 -0.58 8.78 13.90
N ALA A 90 0.58 8.93 14.54
CA ALA A 90 1.86 9.10 13.85
C ALA A 90 2.26 7.85 13.06
N ALA A 91 2.08 6.65 13.64
CA ALA A 91 2.35 5.39 12.97
C ALA A 91 1.52 5.21 11.70
N SER A 92 0.22 5.55 11.74
CA SER A 92 -0.65 5.47 10.58
C SER A 92 -0.22 6.42 9.45
N MET A 93 0.20 7.64 9.80
CA MET A 93 0.78 8.60 8.86
C MET A 93 2.09 8.08 8.25
N ILE A 94 3.01 7.61 9.10
CA ILE A 94 4.30 7.07 8.67
C ILE A 94 4.10 5.87 7.74
N TYR A 95 3.14 5.00 8.05
CA TYR A 95 2.81 3.87 7.20
C TYR A 95 2.42 4.29 5.78
N PHE A 96 1.53 5.28 5.64
CA PHE A 96 1.14 5.82 4.34
C PHE A 96 2.34 6.29 3.52
N PHE A 97 3.19 7.14 4.10
CA PHE A 97 4.37 7.66 3.39
C PHE A 97 5.41 6.57 3.09
N ALA A 98 5.60 5.61 3.99
CA ALA A 98 6.49 4.48 3.77
C ALA A 98 6.02 3.61 2.59
N ARG A 99 4.71 3.37 2.45
CA ARG A 99 4.15 2.62 1.31
C ARG A 99 4.25 3.40 0.01
N ALA A 100 3.97 4.71 0.03
CA ALA A 100 4.16 5.58 -1.14
C ALA A 100 5.63 5.59 -1.60
N ALA A 101 6.56 5.78 -0.66
CA ALA A 101 8.00 5.75 -0.95
C ALA A 101 8.45 4.39 -1.49
N HIS A 102 8.01 3.28 -0.87
CA HIS A 102 8.32 1.92 -1.33
C HIS A 102 7.89 1.69 -2.79
N PHE A 103 6.70 2.15 -3.16
CA PHE A 103 6.19 2.02 -4.53
C PHE A 103 7.02 2.85 -5.52
N VAL A 104 7.28 4.13 -5.22
CA VAL A 104 8.06 5.03 -6.08
C VAL A 104 9.49 4.51 -6.26
N ILE A 105 10.17 4.15 -5.17
CA ILE A 105 11.53 3.57 -5.19
C ILE A 105 11.55 2.29 -6.04
N GLY A 106 10.52 1.45 -5.91
CA GLY A 106 10.38 0.23 -6.70
C GLY A 106 10.29 0.51 -8.20
N ILE A 107 9.44 1.44 -8.62
CA ILE A 107 9.28 1.82 -10.03
C ILE A 107 10.57 2.39 -10.60
N LEU A 108 11.21 3.31 -9.88
CA LEU A 108 12.43 3.98 -10.33
C LEU A 108 13.63 3.03 -10.46
N GLY A 109 13.55 1.83 -9.87
CA GLY A 109 14.65 0.87 -9.92
C GLY A 109 15.86 1.30 -9.09
N VAL A 110 15.63 2.07 -8.03
CA VAL A 110 16.65 2.47 -7.05
C VAL A 110 17.19 1.21 -6.34
N PRO A 111 18.46 1.20 -5.87
CA PRO A 111 19.07 0.04 -5.20
C PRO A 111 18.20 -0.53 -4.07
N ILE A 112 18.19 -1.86 -3.96
CA ILE A 112 17.35 -2.65 -3.05
C ILE A 112 17.33 -2.13 -1.59
N PRO A 113 18.47 -1.70 -0.98
CA PRO A 113 18.47 -1.24 0.41
C PRO A 113 17.49 -0.12 0.71
N PHE A 114 17.27 0.81 -0.22
CA PHE A 114 16.33 1.92 -0.04
C PHE A 114 14.87 1.44 0.01
N ARG A 115 14.52 0.48 -0.86
CA ARG A 115 13.20 -0.15 -0.87
C ARG A 115 12.98 -0.96 0.41
N THR A 116 14.00 -1.69 0.86
CA THR A 116 13.97 -2.45 2.11
C THR A 116 13.80 -1.52 3.31
N ALA A 117 14.49 -0.39 3.35
CA ALA A 117 14.32 0.60 4.42
C ALA A 117 12.89 1.15 4.48
N ALA A 118 12.31 1.52 3.34
CA ALA A 118 10.91 1.96 3.27
C ALA A 118 9.94 0.86 3.73
N PHE A 119 10.20 -0.41 3.37
CA PHE A 119 9.43 -1.55 3.84
C PHE A 119 9.50 -1.68 5.37
N LEU A 120 10.71 -1.66 5.95
CA LEU A 120 10.91 -1.79 7.39
C LEU A 120 10.26 -0.65 8.18
N ILE A 121 10.31 0.58 7.69
CA ILE A 121 9.62 1.71 8.31
C ILE A 121 8.11 1.45 8.38
N GLY A 122 7.51 0.99 7.28
CA GLY A 122 6.10 0.61 7.25
C GLY A 122 5.77 -0.55 8.19
N PHE A 123 6.63 -1.56 8.26
CA PHE A 123 6.48 -2.68 9.19
C PHE A 123 6.53 -2.23 10.66
N LEU A 124 7.47 -1.37 11.03
CA LEU A 124 7.57 -0.84 12.39
C LEU A 124 6.34 -0.01 12.75
N ALA A 125 5.78 0.74 11.81
CA ALA A 125 4.52 1.46 12.02
C ALA A 125 3.34 0.48 12.32
N GLN A 126 3.25 -0.65 11.61
CA GLN A 126 2.26 -1.70 11.92
C GLN A 126 2.49 -2.28 13.33
N MET A 127 3.74 -2.52 13.71
CA MET A 127 4.08 -3.05 15.03
C MET A 127 3.74 -2.05 16.15
N ALA A 128 3.83 -0.75 15.90
CA ALA A 128 3.40 0.28 16.86
C ALA A 128 1.88 0.23 17.10
N LEU A 129 1.07 0.05 16.05
CA LEU A 129 -0.38 -0.16 16.21
C LEU A 129 -0.68 -1.44 17.00
N ALA A 130 -0.03 -2.53 16.65
CA ALA A 130 -0.20 -3.81 17.34
C ALA A 130 0.24 -3.72 18.81
N GLY A 131 1.36 -3.06 19.10
CA GLY A 131 1.86 -2.86 20.46
C GLY A 131 0.91 -2.07 21.34
N THR A 132 0.28 -1.00 20.77
CA THR A 132 -0.76 -0.24 21.49
C THR A 132 -1.99 -1.11 21.78
N LEU A 133 -2.47 -1.90 20.80
CA LEU A 133 -3.61 -2.79 20.99
C LEU A 133 -3.35 -3.89 22.03
N LEU A 134 -2.11 -4.33 22.16
CA LEU A 134 -1.68 -5.35 23.12
C LEU A 134 -1.32 -4.75 24.50
N GLY A 135 -1.40 -3.43 24.67
CA GLY A 135 -1.05 -2.75 25.92
C GLY A 135 0.46 -2.78 26.24
N ILE A 136 1.30 -2.89 25.20
CA ILE A 136 2.77 -2.90 25.32
C ILE A 136 3.33 -1.47 25.16
N LEU A 137 2.62 -0.60 24.44
CA LEU A 137 2.95 0.80 24.18
C LEU A 137 1.87 1.75 24.69
#